data_97e2fae588afc44edd09cf480f6e5b57
#
_entry.id   97e2fae588afc44edd09cf480f6e5b57
#
_cell.length_a   1.000
_cell.length_b   1.000
_cell.length_c   1.000
_cell.angle_alpha   90.00
_cell.angle_beta   90.00
_cell.angle_gamma   90.00
#
_symmetry.space_group_name_H-M   'P 1'
#
loop_
_entity.id
_entity.type
_entity.pdbx_description
1 polymer ?
#
loop_
_entity_poly.entity_id
_entity_poly.type
_entity_poly.pdbx_seq_one_letter_code
_entity_poly.pdbx_strand_id
1 'polypeptide(L)'
;GTMCFDLASGPVVSYLMSSANFFIDRYHIDGLRFDAVSHFIYHHGNRDLGENVAGQSFVKRINYHLKDLHPNCMLIAEDSTDFPNVTRKVEDGGLGFDYKWDLGWMNDTLRYYAMDPIYRKYHHNDLTFSMAYFYSERFLLPFSHDEVVHSKKTIVDKMWGTYEDKFKQCRNLYVYMYTHPGKKLNFMGNDIATIREFDENKELDWFLLDYPLHNGFKLLVKELSHMYSEYDTFSKYDYDPTYFKWIDADNAEQSVYIYYRYDEDYCFITLLNNTPNAYTNYQIGVPYAGTYTEVINSEAEKYGGCGQVNAKAIRSKAEPFHKLDNSIKLTVAPFAGIVLKTKLKKPTSKKRTKIEGEVKKATSVKKTTSTKTTRAKKEPAPSKKSAVKKATTKTKTKKEA
;
A
#
# COMPACT_ATOMS: atom_id res chain seq x y z
N GLY A 1 10.27 28.23 17.65
CA GLY A 1 10.61 27.39 16.52
C GLY A 1 12.04 26.88 16.66
N THR A 2 12.29 25.72 16.08
CA THR A 2 13.62 25.13 15.98
C THR A 2 14.38 25.76 14.80
N MET A 3 15.70 25.74 14.85
CA MET A 3 16.54 26.18 13.75
C MET A 3 16.59 25.07 12.67
N CYS A 4 16.45 25.48 11.42
CA CYS A 4 16.61 24.56 10.29
C CYS A 4 18.09 24.46 9.90
N PHE A 5 18.53 23.26 9.50
CA PHE A 5 19.84 23.06 8.91
C PHE A 5 19.94 23.75 7.55
N ASP A 6 21.06 24.39 7.27
CA ASP A 6 21.37 24.88 5.92
C ASP A 6 21.85 23.71 5.03
N LEU A 7 20.94 23.20 4.22
CA LEU A 7 21.19 22.06 3.33
C LEU A 7 21.97 22.43 2.05
N ALA A 8 22.28 23.71 1.85
CA ALA A 8 23.24 24.14 0.84
C ALA A 8 24.69 24.07 1.35
N SER A 9 24.88 23.99 2.67
CA SER A 9 26.20 23.92 3.32
C SER A 9 26.81 22.51 3.22
N GLY A 10 27.95 22.37 2.56
CA GLY A 10 28.66 21.09 2.42
C GLY A 10 28.99 20.40 3.77
N PRO A 11 29.49 21.11 4.80
CA PRO A 11 29.71 20.54 6.14
C PRO A 11 28.45 19.99 6.78
N VAL A 12 27.30 20.69 6.66
CA VAL A 12 26.02 20.22 7.21
C VAL A 12 25.53 18.97 6.51
N VAL A 13 25.58 18.94 5.18
CA VAL A 13 25.25 17.77 4.37
C VAL A 13 26.12 16.58 4.74
N SER A 14 27.45 16.78 4.86
CA SER A 14 28.40 15.74 5.25
C SER A 14 28.09 15.18 6.66
N TYR A 15 27.79 16.06 7.61
CA TYR A 15 27.42 15.66 8.97
C TYR A 15 26.17 14.77 8.98
N LEU A 16 25.08 15.20 8.31
CA LEU A 16 23.82 14.47 8.29
C LEU A 16 23.95 13.11 7.56
N MET A 17 24.67 13.08 6.43
CA MET A 17 24.94 11.83 5.73
C MET A 17 25.80 10.87 6.55
N SER A 18 26.83 11.38 7.23
CA SER A 18 27.67 10.57 8.12
C SER A 18 26.90 10.02 9.30
N SER A 19 26.00 10.83 9.90
CA SER A 19 25.13 10.40 10.99
C SER A 19 24.22 9.24 10.54
N ALA A 20 23.54 9.39 9.41
CA ALA A 20 22.68 8.33 8.88
C ALA A 20 23.45 7.03 8.63
N ASN A 21 24.59 7.12 7.94
CA ASN A 21 25.47 5.96 7.69
C ASN A 21 25.97 5.32 8.99
N PHE A 22 26.32 6.14 9.99
CA PHE A 22 26.81 5.66 11.29
C PHE A 22 25.79 4.76 11.99
N PHE A 23 24.52 5.16 12.05
CA PHE A 23 23.49 4.35 12.67
C PHE A 23 23.24 3.03 11.94
N ILE A 24 23.27 3.03 10.61
CA ILE A 24 23.10 1.80 9.83
C ILE A 24 24.32 0.88 10.00
N ASP A 25 25.54 1.43 9.84
CA ASP A 25 26.79 0.64 9.85
C ASP A 25 27.12 0.14 11.26
N ARG A 26 26.98 0.97 12.31
CA ARG A 26 27.42 0.64 13.66
C ARG A 26 26.35 0.01 14.55
N TYR A 27 25.09 0.40 14.37
CA TYR A 27 23.99 -0.14 15.17
C TYR A 27 23.15 -1.15 14.41
N HIS A 28 23.44 -1.37 13.13
CA HIS A 28 22.77 -2.35 12.28
C HIS A 28 21.26 -2.16 12.22
N ILE A 29 20.79 -0.90 12.19
CA ILE A 29 19.37 -0.60 12.02
C ILE A 29 18.95 -0.90 10.59
N ASP A 30 17.71 -1.38 10.41
CA ASP A 30 17.20 -1.87 9.13
C ASP A 30 16.63 -0.76 8.24
N GLY A 31 16.42 0.45 8.78
CA GLY A 31 15.86 1.55 8.01
C GLY A 31 15.84 2.87 8.76
N LEU A 32 15.59 3.94 8.01
CA LEU A 32 15.46 5.31 8.52
C LEU A 32 14.13 5.89 8.07
N ARG A 33 13.39 6.47 9.00
CA ARG A 33 12.26 7.34 8.71
C ARG A 33 12.73 8.79 8.75
N PHE A 34 12.47 9.51 7.66
CA PHE A 34 12.69 10.95 7.57
C PHE A 34 11.42 11.67 7.99
N ASP A 35 11.54 12.46 9.04
CA ASP A 35 10.46 13.27 9.59
C ASP A 35 10.21 14.51 8.72
N ALA A 36 8.95 14.89 8.57
CA ALA A 36 8.52 16.12 7.90
C ALA A 36 9.24 16.39 6.56
N VAL A 37 9.22 15.39 5.66
CA VAL A 37 9.90 15.49 4.36
C VAL A 37 9.39 16.67 3.52
N SER A 38 8.19 17.17 3.79
CA SER A 38 7.65 18.40 3.24
C SER A 38 8.62 19.60 3.38
N HIS A 39 9.42 19.67 4.46
CA HIS A 39 10.41 20.73 4.69
C HIS A 39 11.65 20.61 3.81
N PHE A 40 11.95 19.41 3.31
CA PHE A 40 12.97 19.22 2.28
C PHE A 40 12.43 19.52 0.88
N ILE A 41 11.12 19.35 0.66
CA ILE A 41 10.47 19.55 -0.63
C ILE A 41 10.19 21.04 -0.85
N TYR A 42 9.61 21.71 0.14
CA TYR A 42 9.21 23.12 0.07
C TYR A 42 9.90 23.94 1.17
N HIS A 43 10.10 25.22 0.94
CA HIS A 43 10.60 26.11 1.99
C HIS A 43 9.62 26.11 3.18
N HIS A 44 10.15 25.79 4.37
CA HIS A 44 9.38 25.68 5.62
C HIS A 44 8.18 24.70 5.54
N GLY A 45 8.24 23.72 4.64
CA GLY A 45 7.16 22.77 4.42
C GLY A 45 5.90 23.35 3.75
N ASN A 46 5.98 24.60 3.27
CA ASN A 46 4.86 25.31 2.69
C ASN A 46 5.04 25.48 1.17
N ARG A 47 4.11 24.90 0.39
CA ARG A 47 4.10 24.96 -1.07
C ARG A 47 4.10 26.40 -1.62
N ASP A 48 3.39 27.31 -0.95
CA ASP A 48 3.26 28.70 -1.41
C ASP A 48 4.58 29.47 -1.34
N LEU A 49 5.56 28.97 -0.56
CA LEU A 49 6.90 29.55 -0.47
C LEU A 49 7.87 29.02 -1.54
N GLY A 50 7.39 28.11 -2.40
CA GLY A 50 8.16 27.50 -3.47
C GLY A 50 9.00 26.29 -3.05
N GLU A 51 9.61 25.65 -4.04
CA GLU A 51 10.40 24.45 -3.85
C GLU A 51 11.76 24.73 -3.20
N ASN A 52 12.14 23.90 -2.23
CA ASN A 52 13.44 23.90 -1.58
C ASN A 52 14.43 23.03 -2.38
N VAL A 53 15.05 23.62 -3.42
CA VAL A 53 15.98 22.91 -4.30
C VAL A 53 17.16 22.29 -3.53
N ALA A 54 17.69 22.98 -2.51
CA ALA A 54 18.78 22.47 -1.67
C ALA A 54 18.32 21.25 -0.86
N GLY A 55 17.12 21.32 -0.29
CA GLY A 55 16.51 20.20 0.46
C GLY A 55 16.26 18.98 -0.42
N GLN A 56 15.66 19.17 -1.60
CA GLN A 56 15.45 18.06 -2.55
C GLN A 56 16.77 17.45 -3.03
N SER A 57 17.78 18.27 -3.30
CA SER A 57 19.11 17.80 -3.72
C SER A 57 19.79 17.01 -2.60
N PHE A 58 19.66 17.45 -1.35
CA PHE A 58 20.15 16.71 -0.18
C PHE A 58 19.46 15.36 -0.05
N VAL A 59 18.12 15.31 -0.10
CA VAL A 59 17.36 14.05 0.02
C VAL A 59 17.73 13.07 -1.09
N LYS A 60 17.80 13.51 -2.33
CA LYS A 60 18.25 12.66 -3.45
C LYS A 60 19.65 12.10 -3.22
N ARG A 61 20.58 12.95 -2.78
CA ARG A 61 21.96 12.57 -2.53
C ARG A 61 22.10 11.57 -1.38
N ILE A 62 21.46 11.81 -0.24
CA ILE A 62 21.53 10.90 0.91
C ILE A 62 20.88 9.55 0.60
N ASN A 63 19.70 9.54 -0.03
CA ASN A 63 18.98 8.31 -0.38
C ASN A 63 19.77 7.49 -1.39
N TYR A 64 20.31 8.11 -2.44
CA TYR A 64 21.18 7.42 -3.39
C TYR A 64 22.40 6.81 -2.72
N HIS A 65 23.11 7.57 -1.88
CA HIS A 65 24.32 7.11 -1.19
C HIS A 65 24.04 5.98 -0.20
N LEU A 66 22.96 6.09 0.59
CA LEU A 66 22.58 5.04 1.53
C LEU A 66 22.16 3.75 0.81
N LYS A 67 21.48 3.83 -0.33
CA LYS A 67 21.10 2.65 -1.12
C LYS A 67 22.31 2.01 -1.82
N ASP A 68 23.32 2.78 -2.19
CA ASP A 68 24.56 2.27 -2.76
C ASP A 68 25.38 1.49 -1.71
N LEU A 69 25.52 2.04 -0.50
CA LEU A 69 26.26 1.40 0.59
C LEU A 69 25.48 0.29 1.30
N HIS A 70 24.17 0.47 1.47
CA HIS A 70 23.28 -0.39 2.25
C HIS A 70 22.00 -0.72 1.45
N PRO A 71 22.06 -1.55 0.41
CA PRO A 71 20.96 -1.78 -0.52
C PRO A 71 19.69 -2.34 0.15
N ASN A 72 19.82 -3.01 1.29
CA ASN A 72 18.71 -3.59 2.05
C ASN A 72 18.10 -2.63 3.09
N CYS A 73 18.72 -1.47 3.33
CA CYS A 73 18.19 -0.48 4.28
C CYS A 73 16.92 0.17 3.72
N MET A 74 15.87 0.23 4.53
CA MET A 74 14.62 0.90 4.15
C MET A 74 14.69 2.40 4.41
N LEU A 75 14.29 3.20 3.43
CA LEU A 75 14.19 4.65 3.52
C LEU A 75 12.74 5.06 3.41
N ILE A 76 12.21 5.66 4.46
CA ILE A 76 10.77 5.95 4.61
C ILE A 76 10.56 7.44 4.75
N ALA A 77 9.66 8.00 3.93
CA ALA A 77 9.26 9.41 4.03
C ALA A 77 7.99 9.57 4.87
N GLU A 78 8.02 10.41 5.87
CA GLU A 78 6.83 11.02 6.43
C GLU A 78 6.60 12.33 5.68
N ASP A 79 5.59 12.33 4.81
CA ASP A 79 5.26 13.48 3.95
C ASP A 79 3.76 13.57 3.71
N SER A 80 3.18 14.71 4.05
CA SER A 80 1.76 15.01 3.91
C SER A 80 1.40 15.71 2.60
N THR A 81 2.40 15.97 1.73
CA THR A 81 2.17 16.72 0.49
C THR A 81 1.76 15.82 -0.68
N ASP A 82 1.24 16.44 -1.72
CA ASP A 82 0.96 15.83 -3.02
C ASP A 82 2.16 15.85 -3.98
N PHE A 83 3.38 16.12 -3.47
CA PHE A 83 4.58 16.14 -4.28
C PHE A 83 4.82 14.77 -4.92
N PRO A 84 5.00 14.71 -6.26
CA PRO A 84 5.07 13.45 -6.97
C PRO A 84 6.43 12.78 -6.89
N ASN A 85 6.46 11.46 -7.10
CA ASN A 85 7.67 10.66 -7.24
C ASN A 85 8.56 10.63 -5.99
N VAL A 86 7.98 10.74 -4.80
CA VAL A 86 8.71 10.62 -3.52
C VAL A 86 9.38 9.24 -3.42
N THR A 87 8.67 8.19 -3.84
CA THR A 87 9.15 6.80 -3.78
C THR A 87 9.75 6.29 -5.08
N ARG A 88 9.89 7.15 -6.08
CA ARG A 88 10.58 6.80 -7.32
C ARG A 88 12.09 6.88 -7.14
N LYS A 89 12.84 6.03 -7.83
CA LYS A 89 14.31 6.04 -7.80
C LYS A 89 14.88 7.39 -8.22
N VAL A 90 16.04 7.75 -7.67
CA VAL A 90 16.72 9.02 -7.98
C VAL A 90 17.09 9.07 -9.46
N GLU A 91 17.56 7.96 -10.05
CA GLU A 91 17.94 7.84 -11.45
C GLU A 91 16.76 8.08 -12.40
N ASP A 92 15.52 7.78 -11.91
CA ASP A 92 14.28 8.00 -12.65
C ASP A 92 13.62 9.36 -12.32
N GLY A 93 14.35 10.26 -11.62
CA GLY A 93 13.92 11.60 -11.29
C GLY A 93 13.17 11.76 -9.96
N GLY A 94 13.00 10.68 -9.18
CA GLY A 94 12.34 10.72 -7.87
C GLY A 94 13.24 11.17 -6.72
N LEU A 95 12.70 11.14 -5.49
CA LEU A 95 13.45 11.43 -4.27
C LEU A 95 14.20 10.21 -3.70
N GLY A 96 13.87 8.98 -4.13
CA GLY A 96 14.59 7.77 -3.80
C GLY A 96 14.19 7.10 -2.49
N PHE A 97 13.05 7.41 -1.91
CA PHE A 97 12.50 6.66 -0.77
C PHE A 97 11.94 5.30 -1.21
N ASP A 98 11.99 4.32 -0.31
CA ASP A 98 11.33 3.04 -0.55
C ASP A 98 9.83 3.11 -0.28
N TYR A 99 9.41 3.90 0.72
CA TYR A 99 8.01 4.05 1.14
C TYR A 99 7.70 5.48 1.56
N LYS A 100 6.42 5.82 1.45
CA LYS A 100 5.82 7.06 1.95
C LYS A 100 4.65 6.74 2.87
N TRP A 101 4.49 7.44 3.99
CA TRP A 101 3.30 7.32 4.83
C TRP A 101 2.06 7.81 4.10
N ASP A 102 0.99 7.01 4.12
CA ASP A 102 -0.32 7.43 3.60
C ASP A 102 -1.12 8.15 4.70
N LEU A 103 -0.78 9.41 4.91
CA LEU A 103 -1.48 10.24 5.90
C LEU A 103 -2.92 10.56 5.47
N GLY A 104 -3.22 10.55 4.18
CA GLY A 104 -4.57 10.70 3.64
C GLY A 104 -5.45 9.52 4.06
N TRP A 105 -5.01 8.29 3.78
CA TRP A 105 -5.70 7.08 4.21
C TRP A 105 -5.92 7.06 5.74
N MET A 106 -4.90 7.40 6.50
CA MET A 106 -4.95 7.39 7.96
C MET A 106 -6.00 8.37 8.49
N ASN A 107 -5.96 9.63 8.03
CA ASN A 107 -6.89 10.67 8.49
C ASN A 107 -8.34 10.36 8.10
N ASP A 108 -8.58 9.98 6.86
CA ASP A 108 -9.91 9.64 6.35
C ASP A 108 -10.50 8.43 7.08
N THR A 109 -9.69 7.39 7.26
CA THR A 109 -10.08 6.16 7.97
C THR A 109 -10.44 6.45 9.42
N LEU A 110 -9.59 7.14 10.17
CA LEU A 110 -9.85 7.44 11.58
C LEU A 110 -11.07 8.37 11.75
N ARG A 111 -11.24 9.34 10.87
CA ARG A 111 -12.43 10.20 10.84
C ARG A 111 -13.70 9.39 10.61
N TYR A 112 -13.69 8.48 9.66
CA TYR A 112 -14.83 7.62 9.34
C TYR A 112 -15.24 6.73 10.52
N TYR A 113 -14.28 6.06 11.16
CA TYR A 113 -14.60 5.18 12.29
C TYR A 113 -14.95 5.91 13.59
N ALA A 114 -14.55 7.17 13.74
CA ALA A 114 -14.99 8.03 14.85
C ALA A 114 -16.43 8.52 14.71
N MET A 115 -16.98 8.43 13.50
CA MET A 115 -18.32 8.95 13.18
C MET A 115 -19.40 7.97 13.62
N ASP A 116 -20.56 8.52 14.10
CA ASP A 116 -21.75 7.71 14.32
C ASP A 116 -22.15 6.97 13.03
N PRO A 117 -22.40 5.66 13.08
CA PRO A 117 -22.75 4.86 11.90
C PRO A 117 -23.92 5.38 11.08
N ILE A 118 -24.87 6.12 11.67
CA ILE A 118 -25.99 6.71 10.93
C ILE A 118 -25.58 7.73 9.87
N TYR A 119 -24.41 8.35 10.04
CA TYR A 119 -23.86 9.35 9.12
C TYR A 119 -22.89 8.76 8.10
N ARG A 120 -22.38 7.54 8.29
CA ARG A 120 -21.32 6.92 7.46
C ARG A 120 -21.71 6.80 6.00
N LYS A 121 -22.98 6.63 5.69
CA LYS A 121 -23.47 6.60 4.31
C LYS A 121 -23.18 7.88 3.53
N TYR A 122 -23.10 9.03 4.19
CA TYR A 122 -22.77 10.32 3.57
C TYR A 122 -21.24 10.54 3.43
N HIS A 123 -20.47 9.69 4.06
CA HIS A 123 -19.00 9.72 4.07
C HIS A 123 -18.39 8.42 3.55
N HIS A 124 -19.15 7.70 2.74
CA HIS A 124 -18.74 6.39 2.22
C HIS A 124 -17.39 6.44 1.51
N ASN A 125 -17.11 7.53 0.80
CA ASN A 125 -15.86 7.69 0.05
C ASN A 125 -14.62 7.88 0.94
N ASP A 126 -14.74 8.15 2.24
CA ASP A 126 -13.60 8.26 3.14
C ASP A 126 -12.75 6.96 3.16
N LEU A 127 -13.38 5.79 2.98
CA LEU A 127 -12.66 4.50 2.91
C LEU A 127 -12.27 4.07 1.49
N THR A 128 -12.84 4.66 0.44
CA THR A 128 -12.54 4.26 -0.94
C THR A 128 -11.61 5.22 -1.66
N PHE A 129 -11.52 6.47 -1.20
CA PHE A 129 -10.80 7.54 -1.87
C PHE A 129 -9.28 7.26 -1.96
N SER A 130 -8.69 6.64 -0.94
CA SER A 130 -7.26 6.27 -0.98
C SER A 130 -6.90 5.45 -2.21
N MET A 131 -7.78 4.57 -2.68
CA MET A 131 -7.53 3.74 -3.86
C MET A 131 -7.48 4.53 -5.17
N ALA A 132 -7.95 5.79 -5.20
CA ALA A 132 -7.84 6.65 -6.37
C ALA A 132 -6.40 7.12 -6.63
N TYR A 133 -5.59 7.22 -5.58
CA TYR A 133 -4.19 7.67 -5.68
C TYR A 133 -3.16 6.64 -5.18
N PHE A 134 -3.58 5.56 -4.52
CA PHE A 134 -2.71 4.62 -3.83
C PHE A 134 -1.52 4.12 -4.67
N TYR A 135 -1.73 3.88 -5.95
CA TYR A 135 -0.69 3.37 -6.85
C TYR A 135 0.23 4.45 -7.44
N SER A 136 0.08 5.72 -7.04
CA SER A 136 0.98 6.79 -7.45
C SER A 136 2.33 6.75 -6.72
N GLU A 137 2.35 6.19 -5.50
CA GLU A 137 3.52 6.04 -4.65
C GLU A 137 3.52 4.65 -3.98
N ARG A 138 4.61 4.29 -3.32
CA ARG A 138 4.68 3.08 -2.50
C ARG A 138 4.28 3.42 -1.07
N PHE A 139 2.99 3.52 -0.84
CA PHE A 139 2.46 3.90 0.45
C PHE A 139 2.56 2.80 1.49
N LEU A 140 2.78 3.20 2.75
CA LEU A 140 2.49 2.39 3.92
C LEU A 140 1.38 3.04 4.75
N LEU A 141 0.59 2.20 5.41
CA LEU A 141 -0.59 2.61 6.18
C LEU A 141 -0.18 2.84 7.63
N PRO A 142 -0.11 4.11 8.10
CA PRO A 142 0.44 4.42 9.42
C PRO A 142 -0.65 4.54 10.47
N PHE A 143 -0.56 3.73 11.54
CA PHE A 143 -1.06 4.10 12.87
C PHE A 143 0.15 4.31 13.76
N SER A 144 0.75 5.49 13.65
CA SER A 144 2.01 5.87 14.30
C SER A 144 1.82 6.34 15.75
N HIS A 145 2.94 6.70 16.39
CA HIS A 145 2.92 7.33 17.72
C HIS A 145 2.18 8.67 17.71
N ASP A 146 2.27 9.43 16.60
CA ASP A 146 1.64 10.75 16.50
C ASP A 146 0.11 10.69 16.62
N GLU A 147 -0.49 9.54 16.28
CA GLU A 147 -1.93 9.38 16.36
C GLU A 147 -2.45 9.04 17.75
N VAL A 148 -1.57 8.73 18.69
CA VAL A 148 -1.94 8.23 20.02
C VAL A 148 -1.33 9.06 21.16
N VAL A 149 -1.07 10.34 20.92
CA VAL A 149 -0.49 11.32 21.85
C VAL A 149 -1.27 12.64 21.85
N HIS A 150 -0.98 13.51 22.79
CA HIS A 150 -1.44 14.91 22.81
C HIS A 150 -2.97 15.07 22.78
N SER A 151 -3.67 14.27 23.56
CA SER A 151 -5.15 14.27 23.65
C SER A 151 -5.88 13.89 22.36
N LYS A 152 -5.18 13.18 21.46
CA LYS A 152 -5.77 12.63 20.22
C LYS A 152 -6.53 11.32 20.45
N LYS A 153 -6.49 10.74 21.66
CA LYS A 153 -6.99 9.41 22.04
C LYS A 153 -6.22 8.26 21.40
N THR A 154 -6.34 7.06 21.93
CA THR A 154 -5.79 5.85 21.32
C THR A 154 -6.63 5.37 20.14
N ILE A 155 -6.09 4.44 19.34
CA ILE A 155 -6.83 3.94 18.14
C ILE A 155 -8.19 3.37 18.54
N VAL A 156 -8.26 2.52 19.56
CA VAL A 156 -9.55 1.95 20.01
C VAL A 156 -10.47 3.02 20.61
N ASP A 157 -9.94 4.02 21.31
CA ASP A 157 -10.75 5.03 21.94
C ASP A 157 -11.30 6.09 20.96
N LYS A 158 -10.69 6.21 19.77
CA LYS A 158 -11.22 7.02 18.67
C LYS A 158 -12.51 6.47 18.08
N MET A 159 -12.75 5.14 18.19
CA MET A 159 -13.92 4.50 17.63
C MET A 159 -15.20 5.02 18.27
N TRP A 160 -16.28 5.05 17.50
CA TRP A 160 -17.60 5.46 17.98
C TRP A 160 -18.23 4.43 18.93
N GLY A 161 -19.06 4.90 19.87
CA GLY A 161 -19.96 4.07 20.66
C GLY A 161 -19.45 3.68 22.04
N THR A 162 -20.06 2.63 22.60
CA THR A 162 -19.72 2.04 23.90
C THR A 162 -18.34 1.37 23.84
N TYR A 163 -17.82 0.94 24.99
CA TYR A 163 -16.56 0.21 25.05
C TYR A 163 -16.57 -1.05 24.14
N GLU A 164 -17.64 -1.84 24.20
CA GLU A 164 -17.81 -3.02 23.35
C GLU A 164 -17.91 -2.66 21.85
N ASP A 165 -18.65 -1.60 21.52
CA ASP A 165 -18.79 -1.16 20.13
C ASP A 165 -17.47 -0.62 19.57
N LYS A 166 -16.65 0.04 20.38
CA LYS A 166 -15.31 0.45 20.00
C LYS A 166 -14.44 -0.73 19.62
N PHE A 167 -14.48 -1.81 20.40
CA PHE A 167 -13.72 -3.03 20.07
C PHE A 167 -14.19 -3.72 18.80
N LYS A 168 -15.52 -3.82 18.55
CA LYS A 168 -16.06 -4.36 17.29
C LYS A 168 -15.52 -3.60 16.08
N GLN A 169 -15.59 -2.28 16.17
CA GLN A 169 -15.13 -1.40 15.07
C GLN A 169 -13.62 -1.40 14.93
N CYS A 170 -12.87 -1.42 16.04
CA CYS A 170 -11.42 -1.53 16.00
C CYS A 170 -10.97 -2.85 15.35
N ARG A 171 -11.64 -3.97 15.65
CA ARG A 171 -11.39 -5.26 14.97
C ARG A 171 -11.67 -5.17 13.47
N ASN A 172 -12.78 -4.56 13.06
CA ASN A 172 -13.13 -4.34 11.66
C ASN A 172 -12.07 -3.45 10.96
N LEU A 173 -11.67 -2.35 11.60
CA LEU A 173 -10.62 -1.45 11.11
C LEU A 173 -9.31 -2.20 10.84
N TYR A 174 -8.89 -3.10 11.74
CA TYR A 174 -7.67 -3.86 11.54
C TYR A 174 -7.80 -4.91 10.42
N VAL A 175 -8.97 -5.51 10.23
CA VAL A 175 -9.23 -6.32 9.03
C VAL A 175 -9.08 -5.48 7.77
N TYR A 176 -9.65 -4.26 7.75
CA TYR A 176 -9.47 -3.32 6.63
C TYR A 176 -8.00 -2.99 6.41
N MET A 177 -7.27 -2.55 7.45
CA MET A 177 -5.85 -2.20 7.35
C MET A 177 -5.01 -3.33 6.76
N TYR A 178 -5.18 -4.55 7.27
CA TYR A 178 -4.34 -5.69 6.86
C TYR A 178 -4.67 -6.25 5.48
N THR A 179 -5.89 -6.06 4.99
CA THR A 179 -6.32 -6.52 3.67
C THR A 179 -6.26 -5.43 2.58
N HIS A 180 -6.23 -4.15 2.96
CA HIS A 180 -5.94 -3.04 2.04
C HIS A 180 -4.50 -3.16 1.50
N PRO A 181 -4.22 -2.82 0.23
CA PRO A 181 -2.85 -2.72 -0.26
C PRO A 181 -1.96 -1.80 0.59
N GLY A 182 -0.65 -2.04 0.57
CA GLY A 182 0.35 -1.24 1.28
C GLY A 182 0.95 -1.92 2.51
N LYS A 183 2.16 -1.51 2.87
CA LYS A 183 2.84 -1.98 4.08
C LYS A 183 2.15 -1.43 5.34
N LYS A 184 2.31 -2.12 6.46
CA LYS A 184 1.61 -1.79 7.71
C LYS A 184 2.59 -1.17 8.70
N LEU A 185 2.24 -0.01 9.24
CA LEU A 185 2.92 0.58 10.40
C LEU A 185 1.92 0.61 11.56
N ASN A 186 2.20 -0.19 12.57
CA ASN A 186 1.36 -0.27 13.76
C ASN A 186 2.23 0.00 14.99
N PHE A 187 2.02 1.14 15.64
CA PHE A 187 2.83 1.55 16.77
C PHE A 187 2.59 0.65 17.99
N MET A 188 3.60 0.47 18.82
CA MET A 188 3.55 -0.36 20.02
C MET A 188 2.37 0.00 20.91
N GLY A 189 1.68 -1.02 21.45
CA GLY A 189 0.49 -0.85 22.28
C GLY A 189 -0.83 -0.78 21.48
N ASN A 190 -0.80 -0.39 20.20
CA ASN A 190 -1.99 -0.44 19.36
C ASN A 190 -2.48 -1.88 19.17
N ASP A 191 -1.57 -2.86 19.14
CA ASP A 191 -1.88 -4.29 18.99
C ASP A 191 -2.56 -4.94 20.20
N ILE A 192 -2.49 -4.29 21.38
CA ILE A 192 -3.23 -4.69 22.58
C ILE A 192 -4.42 -3.76 22.87
N ALA A 193 -4.76 -2.87 21.94
CA ALA A 193 -5.81 -1.86 22.06
C ALA A 193 -5.66 -1.01 23.33
N THR A 194 -4.45 -0.49 23.57
CA THR A 194 -4.20 0.37 24.75
C THR A 194 -5.20 1.50 24.83
N ILE A 195 -5.66 1.83 26.06
CA ILE A 195 -6.60 2.92 26.34
C ILE A 195 -5.92 4.18 26.88
N ARG A 196 -4.66 4.06 27.29
CA ARG A 196 -3.83 5.20 27.68
C ARG A 196 -2.99 5.63 26.47
N GLU A 197 -3.00 6.92 26.19
CA GLU A 197 -2.12 7.50 25.18
C GLU A 197 -0.64 7.18 25.46
N PHE A 198 0.17 7.19 24.42
CA PHE A 198 1.60 6.95 24.54
C PHE A 198 2.27 8.00 25.44
N ASP A 199 3.06 7.51 26.35
CA ASP A 199 3.88 8.28 27.29
C ASP A 199 5.25 7.60 27.37
N GLU A 200 6.29 8.25 26.88
CA GLU A 200 7.66 7.71 26.83
C GLU A 200 8.25 7.42 28.22
N ASN A 201 7.66 7.96 29.28
CA ASN A 201 8.09 7.73 30.64
C ASN A 201 7.37 6.56 31.32
N LYS A 202 6.50 5.85 30.62
CA LYS A 202 5.70 4.77 31.16
C LYS A 202 5.77 3.51 30.30
N GLU A 203 5.83 2.39 31.00
CA GLU A 203 5.64 1.08 30.38
C GLU A 203 4.22 0.93 29.80
N LEU A 204 4.07 0.05 28.79
CA LEU A 204 2.76 -0.34 28.28
C LEU A 204 1.91 -1.01 29.38
N ASP A 205 0.62 -0.79 29.33
CA ASP A 205 -0.35 -1.34 30.29
C ASP A 205 -0.61 -2.84 30.00
N TRP A 206 0.43 -3.70 30.19
CA TRP A 206 0.36 -5.13 29.88
C TRP A 206 -0.77 -5.87 30.61
N PHE A 207 -1.22 -5.36 31.77
CA PHE A 207 -2.35 -5.90 32.52
C PHE A 207 -3.67 -5.89 31.73
N LEU A 208 -3.76 -5.08 30.66
CA LEU A 208 -4.92 -5.07 29.77
C LEU A 208 -5.15 -6.45 29.13
N LEU A 209 -4.11 -7.26 28.98
CA LEU A 209 -4.23 -8.62 28.40
C LEU A 209 -4.97 -9.59 29.33
N ASP A 210 -5.20 -9.25 30.59
CA ASP A 210 -6.07 -10.02 31.49
C ASP A 210 -7.56 -9.83 31.15
N TYR A 211 -7.90 -8.80 30.36
CA TYR A 211 -9.27 -8.53 29.94
C TYR A 211 -9.57 -9.19 28.58
N PRO A 212 -10.71 -9.91 28.48
CA PRO A 212 -11.02 -10.72 27.29
C PRO A 212 -11.01 -9.95 25.97
N LEU A 213 -11.50 -8.71 25.92
CA LEU A 213 -11.55 -7.91 24.69
C LEU A 213 -10.17 -7.52 24.19
N HIS A 214 -9.27 -7.12 25.10
CA HIS A 214 -7.88 -6.77 24.75
C HIS A 214 -7.09 -8.00 24.30
N ASN A 215 -7.20 -9.12 25.03
CA ASN A 215 -6.54 -10.36 24.66
C ASN A 215 -7.07 -10.93 23.33
N GLY A 216 -8.38 -10.90 23.13
CA GLY A 216 -9.01 -11.29 21.87
C GLY A 216 -8.58 -10.39 20.70
N PHE A 217 -8.48 -9.09 20.92
CA PHE A 217 -7.98 -8.15 19.92
C PHE A 217 -6.51 -8.43 19.53
N LYS A 218 -5.63 -8.66 20.53
CA LYS A 218 -4.24 -9.06 20.29
C LYS A 218 -4.16 -10.33 19.45
N LEU A 219 -5.01 -11.32 19.74
CA LEU A 219 -5.07 -12.56 18.96
C LEU A 219 -5.47 -12.28 17.51
N LEU A 220 -6.45 -11.42 17.27
CA LEU A 220 -6.83 -11.00 15.91
C LEU A 220 -5.67 -10.36 15.16
N VAL A 221 -4.98 -9.37 15.78
CA VAL A 221 -3.84 -8.70 15.17
C VAL A 221 -2.71 -9.68 14.85
N LYS A 222 -2.45 -10.62 15.75
CA LYS A 222 -1.50 -11.72 15.52
C LYS A 222 -1.89 -12.55 14.28
N GLU A 223 -3.13 -13.01 14.19
CA GLU A 223 -3.56 -13.84 13.06
C GLU A 223 -3.60 -13.06 11.74
N LEU A 224 -3.98 -11.78 11.76
CA LEU A 224 -3.88 -10.89 10.59
C LEU A 224 -2.43 -10.70 10.13
N SER A 225 -1.48 -10.52 11.07
CA SER A 225 -0.06 -10.41 10.76
C SER A 225 0.51 -11.69 10.16
N HIS A 226 0.10 -12.86 10.67
CA HIS A 226 0.45 -14.15 10.09
C HIS A 226 -0.12 -14.30 8.68
N MET A 227 -1.40 -14.01 8.48
CA MET A 227 -2.03 -14.03 7.14
C MET A 227 -1.29 -13.11 6.16
N TYR A 228 -0.94 -11.90 6.59
CA TYR A 228 -0.20 -10.94 5.75
C TYR A 228 1.18 -11.47 5.34
N SER A 229 1.90 -12.12 6.23
CA SER A 229 3.24 -12.65 5.95
C SER A 229 3.23 -13.99 5.22
N GLU A 230 2.21 -14.82 5.43
CA GLU A 230 2.10 -16.15 4.82
C GLU A 230 1.71 -16.10 3.34
N TYR A 231 0.84 -15.14 2.96
CA TYR A 231 0.30 -15.09 1.59
C TYR A 231 0.91 -13.95 0.79
N ASP A 232 1.58 -14.30 -0.31
CA ASP A 232 2.13 -13.36 -1.28
C ASP A 232 1.09 -12.36 -1.79
N THR A 233 -0.18 -12.77 -1.84
CA THR A 233 -1.34 -11.94 -2.18
C THR A 233 -1.34 -10.62 -1.39
N PHE A 234 -0.98 -10.63 -0.11
CA PHE A 234 -1.02 -9.45 0.75
C PHE A 234 0.31 -8.73 0.87
N SER A 235 1.45 -9.46 0.86
CA SER A 235 2.75 -8.87 1.15
C SER A 235 3.58 -8.52 -0.08
N LYS A 236 3.43 -9.27 -1.16
CA LYS A 236 4.24 -9.12 -2.37
C LYS A 236 3.61 -8.20 -3.40
N TYR A 237 2.29 -8.28 -3.56
CA TYR A 237 1.55 -7.59 -4.61
C TYR A 237 0.85 -6.31 -4.13
N ASP A 238 1.36 -5.68 -3.06
CA ASP A 238 0.79 -4.46 -2.49
C ASP A 238 0.74 -3.29 -3.49
N TYR A 239 1.72 -3.20 -4.38
CA TYR A 239 1.90 -2.03 -5.26
C TYR A 239 1.62 -2.32 -6.73
N ASP A 240 0.96 -3.45 -7.04
CA ASP A 240 0.50 -3.77 -8.38
C ASP A 240 -1.04 -3.71 -8.46
N PRO A 241 -1.60 -2.74 -9.21
CA PRO A 241 -3.04 -2.54 -9.31
C PRO A 241 -3.79 -3.74 -9.93
N THR A 242 -3.06 -4.65 -10.57
CA THR A 242 -3.65 -5.86 -11.16
C THR A 242 -4.30 -6.74 -10.09
N TYR A 243 -3.68 -6.83 -8.91
CA TYR A 243 -4.03 -7.77 -7.85
C TYR A 243 -5.05 -7.25 -6.83
N PHE A 244 -5.68 -6.12 -7.10
CA PHE A 244 -6.78 -5.56 -6.31
C PHE A 244 -7.98 -5.24 -7.19
N LYS A 245 -9.18 -5.62 -6.75
CA LYS A 245 -10.43 -5.26 -7.46
C LYS A 245 -11.56 -5.05 -6.46
N TRP A 246 -12.34 -4.00 -6.67
CA TRP A 246 -13.61 -3.83 -6.01
C TRP A 246 -14.65 -4.83 -6.52
N ILE A 247 -15.45 -5.39 -5.63
CA ILE A 247 -16.70 -6.10 -5.94
C ILE A 247 -17.86 -5.15 -5.77
N ASP A 248 -17.90 -4.43 -4.65
CA ASP A 248 -18.92 -3.42 -4.35
C ASP A 248 -18.23 -2.28 -3.57
N ALA A 249 -18.02 -1.16 -4.25
CA ALA A 249 -17.40 0.05 -3.69
C ALA A 249 -18.43 1.14 -3.38
N ASP A 250 -19.67 0.97 -3.82
CA ASP A 250 -20.66 2.06 -3.90
C ASP A 250 -21.86 1.85 -2.98
N ASN A 251 -21.84 0.83 -2.11
CA ASN A 251 -22.94 0.49 -1.22
C ASN A 251 -22.99 1.42 0.01
N ALA A 252 -23.18 2.69 -0.24
CA ALA A 252 -23.23 3.73 0.80
C ALA A 252 -24.41 3.53 1.75
N GLU A 253 -25.60 3.14 1.25
CA GLU A 253 -26.81 2.98 2.06
C GLU A 253 -26.65 1.94 3.17
N GLN A 254 -25.88 0.87 2.90
CA GLN A 254 -25.59 -0.15 3.91
C GLN A 254 -24.23 0.07 4.58
N SER A 255 -23.41 1.03 4.11
CA SER A 255 -22.03 1.23 4.55
C SER A 255 -21.21 -0.08 4.55
N VAL A 256 -21.39 -0.87 3.49
CA VAL A 256 -20.70 -2.14 3.26
C VAL A 256 -19.70 -1.96 2.13
N TYR A 257 -18.50 -2.51 2.30
CA TYR A 257 -17.43 -2.46 1.31
C TYR A 257 -16.98 -3.88 1.00
N ILE A 258 -16.84 -4.21 -0.29
CA ILE A 258 -16.43 -5.54 -0.72
C ILE A 258 -15.39 -5.43 -1.80
N TYR A 259 -14.23 -6.02 -1.58
CA TYR A 259 -13.14 -6.11 -2.55
C TYR A 259 -12.43 -7.44 -2.47
N TYR A 260 -11.61 -7.73 -3.45
CA TYR A 260 -10.76 -8.91 -3.41
C TYR A 260 -9.33 -8.61 -3.84
N ARG A 261 -8.43 -9.39 -3.24
CA ARG A 261 -7.03 -9.51 -3.65
C ARG A 261 -6.77 -10.93 -4.08
N TYR A 262 -5.90 -11.11 -5.04
CA TYR A 262 -5.62 -12.44 -5.56
C TYR A 262 -4.17 -12.54 -6.05
N ASP A 263 -3.70 -13.76 -6.23
CA ASP A 263 -2.47 -14.12 -6.88
C ASP A 263 -2.71 -15.33 -7.81
N GLU A 264 -1.67 -16.08 -8.17
CA GLU A 264 -1.81 -17.28 -9.02
C GLU A 264 -2.48 -18.47 -8.31
N ASP A 265 -2.43 -18.53 -6.99
CA ASP A 265 -2.87 -19.66 -6.19
C ASP A 265 -4.15 -19.40 -5.40
N TYR A 266 -4.38 -18.16 -4.96
CA TYR A 266 -5.48 -17.81 -4.06
C TYR A 266 -6.21 -16.52 -4.47
N CYS A 267 -7.48 -16.46 -4.08
CA CYS A 267 -8.26 -15.24 -4.05
C CYS A 267 -8.84 -15.05 -2.65
N PHE A 268 -8.66 -13.84 -2.12
CA PHE A 268 -9.19 -13.42 -0.82
C PHE A 268 -10.22 -12.31 -1.05
N ILE A 269 -11.44 -12.52 -0.54
CA ILE A 269 -12.49 -11.51 -0.57
C ILE A 269 -12.61 -10.93 0.82
N THR A 270 -12.54 -9.61 0.93
CA THR A 270 -12.80 -8.86 2.16
C THR A 270 -14.16 -8.21 2.09
N LEU A 271 -14.96 -8.40 3.13
CA LEU A 271 -16.24 -7.72 3.35
C LEU A 271 -16.16 -6.97 4.68
N LEU A 272 -16.47 -5.67 4.64
CA LEU A 272 -16.54 -4.80 5.82
C LEU A 272 -17.96 -4.29 5.98
N ASN A 273 -18.60 -4.65 7.11
CA ASN A 273 -19.87 -4.08 7.52
C ASN A 273 -19.60 -3.01 8.58
N ASN A 274 -19.86 -1.75 8.23
CA ASN A 274 -19.58 -0.63 9.12
C ASN A 274 -20.83 -0.09 9.82
N THR A 275 -21.84 -0.97 10.01
CA THR A 275 -23.10 -0.63 10.68
C THR A 275 -23.42 -1.63 11.81
N PRO A 276 -24.29 -1.24 12.76
CA PRO A 276 -24.78 -2.15 13.80
C PRO A 276 -25.79 -3.18 13.27
N ASN A 277 -26.06 -3.23 11.97
CA ASN A 277 -27.00 -4.16 11.37
C ASN A 277 -26.38 -5.53 11.13
N ALA A 278 -27.10 -6.60 11.44
CA ALA A 278 -26.75 -7.95 11.05
C ALA A 278 -27.49 -8.33 9.77
N TYR A 279 -26.84 -9.13 8.93
CA TYR A 279 -27.46 -9.66 7.72
C TYR A 279 -27.38 -11.18 7.69
N THR A 280 -28.50 -11.82 7.38
CA THR A 280 -28.58 -13.25 7.10
C THR A 280 -28.76 -13.47 5.60
N ASN A 281 -28.09 -14.47 5.03
CA ASN A 281 -28.14 -14.75 3.59
C ASN A 281 -27.73 -13.54 2.72
N TYR A 282 -26.78 -12.72 3.19
CA TYR A 282 -26.26 -11.57 2.43
C TYR A 282 -25.56 -12.10 1.17
N GLN A 283 -26.09 -11.74 0.01
CA GLN A 283 -25.56 -12.21 -1.26
C GLN A 283 -24.44 -11.27 -1.76
N ILE A 284 -23.32 -11.88 -2.15
CA ILE A 284 -22.21 -11.16 -2.79
C ILE A 284 -21.79 -11.86 -4.08
N GLY A 285 -21.42 -11.08 -5.09
CA GLY A 285 -20.75 -11.60 -6.27
C GLY A 285 -19.36 -12.11 -5.94
N VAL A 286 -18.90 -13.17 -6.60
CA VAL A 286 -17.54 -13.71 -6.42
C VAL A 286 -16.88 -13.94 -7.78
N PRO A 287 -15.55 -13.61 -7.93
CA PRO A 287 -14.88 -13.63 -9.22
C PRO A 287 -14.63 -15.04 -9.76
N TYR A 288 -14.59 -16.05 -8.91
CA TYR A 288 -14.27 -17.43 -9.33
C TYR A 288 -15.31 -18.42 -8.85
N ALA A 289 -15.66 -19.37 -9.68
CA ALA A 289 -16.44 -20.53 -9.27
C ALA A 289 -15.59 -21.42 -8.35
N GLY A 290 -16.08 -21.71 -7.14
CA GLY A 290 -15.29 -22.45 -6.16
C GLY A 290 -15.95 -22.57 -4.80
N THR A 291 -15.14 -22.99 -3.84
CA THR A 291 -15.52 -23.08 -2.43
C THR A 291 -14.75 -22.02 -1.65
N TYR A 292 -15.48 -21.20 -0.93
CA TYR A 292 -14.95 -20.09 -0.14
C TYR A 292 -14.98 -20.45 1.34
N THR A 293 -13.85 -20.34 2.01
CA THR A 293 -13.71 -20.59 3.45
C THR A 293 -13.44 -19.27 4.15
N GLU A 294 -14.19 -19.00 5.20
CA GLU A 294 -13.93 -17.86 6.09
C GLU A 294 -12.65 -18.13 6.88
N VAL A 295 -11.61 -17.32 6.67
CA VAL A 295 -10.32 -17.47 7.34
C VAL A 295 -10.13 -16.47 8.47
N ILE A 296 -10.74 -15.29 8.35
CA ILE A 296 -10.86 -14.30 9.42
C ILE A 296 -12.31 -13.82 9.47
N ASN A 297 -12.83 -13.73 10.69
CA ASN A 297 -14.06 -12.99 10.98
C ASN A 297 -13.86 -12.26 12.30
N SER A 298 -13.88 -10.93 12.25
CA SER A 298 -13.63 -10.08 13.42
C SER A 298 -14.60 -10.35 14.59
N GLU A 299 -15.75 -10.94 14.31
CA GLU A 299 -16.78 -11.28 15.29
C GLU A 299 -16.72 -12.74 15.78
N ALA A 300 -15.64 -13.47 15.49
CA ALA A 300 -15.41 -14.77 16.11
C ALA A 300 -15.19 -14.64 17.64
N GLU A 301 -15.73 -15.59 18.41
CA GLU A 301 -15.65 -15.59 19.88
C GLU A 301 -14.22 -15.49 20.41
N LYS A 302 -13.26 -16.16 19.74
CA LYS A 302 -11.83 -16.12 20.12
C LYS A 302 -11.22 -14.70 20.08
N TYR A 303 -11.83 -13.77 19.37
CA TYR A 303 -11.42 -12.35 19.30
C TYR A 303 -12.28 -11.44 20.19
N GLY A 304 -13.17 -12.02 21.01
CA GLY A 304 -14.14 -11.28 21.81
C GLY A 304 -15.35 -10.78 21.00
N GLY A 305 -15.64 -11.43 19.88
CA GLY A 305 -16.81 -11.16 19.05
C GLY A 305 -18.06 -11.91 19.49
N CYS A 306 -19.18 -11.67 18.80
CA CYS A 306 -20.48 -12.27 19.13
C CYS A 306 -20.69 -13.72 18.63
N GLY A 307 -19.72 -14.32 17.96
CA GLY A 307 -19.78 -15.70 17.45
C GLY A 307 -20.60 -15.89 16.17
N GLN A 308 -21.11 -14.82 15.54
CA GLN A 308 -21.79 -14.92 14.25
C GLN A 308 -20.78 -15.08 13.11
N VAL A 309 -20.46 -16.32 12.79
CA VAL A 309 -19.44 -16.68 11.81
C VAL A 309 -19.97 -17.66 10.76
N ASN A 310 -19.30 -17.78 9.61
CA ASN A 310 -19.59 -18.75 8.57
C ASN A 310 -18.67 -19.98 8.72
N ALA A 311 -18.94 -20.82 9.72
CA ALA A 311 -18.08 -21.95 10.08
C ALA A 311 -17.95 -23.02 8.97
N LYS A 312 -18.92 -23.11 8.06
CA LYS A 312 -18.90 -24.06 6.94
C LYS A 312 -18.42 -23.35 5.67
N ALA A 313 -17.60 -24.04 4.89
CA ALA A 313 -17.18 -23.56 3.60
C ALA A 313 -18.40 -23.35 2.66
N ILE A 314 -18.45 -22.23 1.96
CA ILE A 314 -19.57 -21.79 1.12
C ILE A 314 -19.24 -22.07 -0.34
N ARG A 315 -20.05 -22.85 -1.02
CA ARG A 315 -19.89 -23.12 -2.45
C ARG A 315 -20.58 -22.02 -3.27
N SER A 316 -19.87 -21.48 -4.25
CA SER A 316 -20.44 -20.52 -5.18
C SER A 316 -21.48 -21.18 -6.09
N LYS A 317 -22.49 -20.40 -6.46
CA LYS A 317 -23.51 -20.74 -7.46
C LYS A 317 -23.30 -19.88 -8.70
N ALA A 318 -23.64 -20.41 -9.86
CA ALA A 318 -23.67 -19.67 -11.12
C ALA A 318 -24.91 -18.76 -11.19
N GLU A 319 -25.02 -17.87 -10.23
CA GLU A 319 -26.06 -16.86 -10.10
C GLU A 319 -25.37 -15.49 -10.19
N PRO A 320 -25.52 -14.74 -11.30
CA PRO A 320 -24.85 -13.45 -11.47
C PRO A 320 -25.25 -12.43 -10.40
N PHE A 321 -24.25 -11.78 -9.81
CA PHE A 321 -24.42 -10.70 -8.83
C PHE A 321 -23.20 -9.77 -8.81
N HIS A 322 -23.37 -8.48 -8.52
CA HIS A 322 -22.30 -7.45 -8.54
C HIS A 322 -21.48 -7.48 -9.85
N LYS A 323 -22.14 -7.69 -11.00
CA LYS A 323 -21.48 -7.81 -12.32
C LYS A 323 -20.49 -8.97 -12.45
N LEU A 324 -20.58 -9.98 -11.58
CA LEU A 324 -19.79 -11.21 -11.60
C LEU A 324 -20.71 -12.40 -11.86
N ASP A 325 -20.22 -13.43 -12.54
CA ASP A 325 -21.02 -14.59 -12.99
C ASP A 325 -21.44 -15.53 -11.85
N ASN A 326 -20.77 -15.44 -10.71
CA ASN A 326 -21.00 -16.33 -9.58
C ASN A 326 -21.30 -15.51 -8.33
N SER A 327 -22.05 -16.11 -7.40
CA SER A 327 -22.31 -15.52 -6.10
C SER A 327 -22.30 -16.53 -4.96
N ILE A 328 -22.18 -16.02 -3.74
CA ILE A 328 -22.34 -16.76 -2.49
C ILE A 328 -23.29 -16.02 -1.57
N LYS A 329 -23.86 -16.73 -0.58
CA LYS A 329 -24.66 -16.13 0.50
C LYS A 329 -23.98 -16.44 1.82
N LEU A 330 -23.85 -15.41 2.68
CA LEU A 330 -23.19 -15.52 3.97
C LEU A 330 -23.95 -14.77 5.07
N THR A 331 -23.62 -15.07 6.31
CA THR A 331 -24.05 -14.29 7.48
C THR A 331 -23.00 -13.23 7.76
N VAL A 332 -23.47 -11.99 8.00
CA VAL A 332 -22.61 -10.83 8.32
C VAL A 332 -23.10 -10.25 9.64
N ALA A 333 -22.24 -10.28 10.65
CA ALA A 333 -22.52 -9.72 11.97
C ALA A 333 -22.43 -8.17 11.95
N PRO A 334 -23.00 -7.48 12.96
CA PRO A 334 -22.78 -6.05 13.16
C PRO A 334 -21.29 -5.73 13.24
N PHE A 335 -20.86 -4.69 12.54
CA PHE A 335 -19.47 -4.22 12.51
C PHE A 335 -18.43 -5.30 12.10
N ALA A 336 -18.85 -6.36 11.41
CA ALA A 336 -17.94 -7.44 11.04
C ALA A 336 -16.99 -7.08 9.90
N GLY A 337 -15.72 -7.42 10.08
CA GLY A 337 -14.73 -7.55 9.02
C GLY A 337 -14.49 -9.03 8.71
N ILE A 338 -14.78 -9.47 7.50
CA ILE A 338 -14.73 -10.86 7.08
C ILE A 338 -13.72 -11.03 5.95
N VAL A 339 -12.87 -12.06 6.04
CA VAL A 339 -11.98 -12.47 4.97
C VAL A 339 -12.29 -13.91 4.54
N LEU A 340 -12.70 -14.05 3.28
CA LEU A 340 -12.97 -15.33 2.65
C LEU A 340 -11.82 -15.71 1.73
N LYS A 341 -11.39 -16.98 1.76
CA LYS A 341 -10.34 -17.51 0.90
C LYS A 341 -10.88 -18.59 -0.03
N THR A 342 -10.48 -18.53 -1.30
CA THR A 342 -10.65 -19.65 -2.24
C THR A 342 -9.34 -19.95 -2.95
N LYS A 343 -9.08 -21.24 -3.22
CA LYS A 343 -7.92 -21.67 -4.00
C LYS A 343 -8.26 -21.61 -5.48
N LEU A 344 -7.39 -20.99 -6.26
CA LEU A 344 -7.55 -20.92 -7.70
C LEU A 344 -7.13 -22.23 -8.36
N LYS A 345 -7.90 -22.68 -9.32
CA LYS A 345 -7.52 -23.83 -10.13
C LYS A 345 -6.49 -23.38 -11.17
N LYS A 346 -5.28 -23.93 -11.10
CA LYS A 346 -4.32 -23.74 -12.20
C LYS A 346 -4.95 -24.22 -13.50
N PRO A 347 -4.86 -23.47 -14.60
CA PRO A 347 -5.36 -23.94 -15.89
C PRO A 347 -4.67 -25.27 -16.20
N THR A 348 -5.45 -26.33 -16.33
CA THR A 348 -4.93 -27.60 -16.82
C THR A 348 -4.35 -27.32 -18.19
N SER A 349 -3.05 -27.52 -18.36
CA SER A 349 -2.41 -27.47 -19.66
C SER A 349 -3.20 -28.39 -20.58
N LYS A 350 -3.92 -27.80 -21.55
CA LYS A 350 -4.58 -28.58 -22.58
C LYS A 350 -3.50 -29.46 -23.20
N LYS A 351 -3.61 -30.78 -23.07
CA LYS A 351 -2.81 -31.75 -23.83
C LYS A 351 -2.80 -31.26 -25.28
N ARG A 352 -1.64 -30.88 -25.78
CA ARG A 352 -1.45 -30.66 -27.22
C ARG A 352 -1.87 -31.96 -27.90
N THR A 353 -3.04 -31.98 -28.48
CA THR A 353 -3.46 -33.03 -29.40
C THR A 353 -2.47 -32.97 -30.56
N LYS A 354 -1.61 -33.98 -30.65
CA LYS A 354 -0.82 -34.21 -31.85
C LYS A 354 -1.81 -34.38 -32.99
N ILE A 355 -1.91 -33.41 -33.84
CA ILE A 355 -2.50 -33.56 -35.17
C ILE A 355 -1.37 -34.17 -36.00
N GLU A 356 -1.35 -35.48 -36.11
CA GLU A 356 -0.63 -36.20 -37.16
C GLU A 356 -1.39 -35.94 -38.46
N GLY A 357 -0.97 -34.91 -39.20
CA GLY A 357 -1.40 -34.67 -40.56
C GLY A 357 -0.47 -35.43 -41.50
N GLU A 358 -1.03 -36.42 -42.17
CA GLU A 358 -0.42 -37.12 -43.31
C GLU A 358 0.12 -36.10 -44.33
N VAL A 359 1.43 -36.06 -44.51
CA VAL A 359 2.05 -35.43 -45.70
C VAL A 359 2.24 -36.52 -46.73
N LYS A 360 1.33 -36.54 -47.70
CA LYS A 360 1.50 -37.30 -48.94
C LYS A 360 2.70 -36.77 -49.72
N LYS A 361 3.60 -37.71 -50.09
CA LYS A 361 4.72 -37.57 -51.00
C LYS A 361 4.30 -36.89 -52.30
N ALA A 362 5.01 -35.87 -52.72
CA ALA A 362 5.13 -35.48 -54.11
C ALA A 362 6.63 -35.32 -54.45
N THR A 363 6.96 -35.96 -55.53
CA THR A 363 8.19 -36.38 -56.15
C THR A 363 9.16 -35.25 -56.55
N SER A 364 10.43 -35.61 -56.41
CA SER A 364 11.66 -35.09 -57.02
C SER A 364 11.61 -34.31 -58.31
N VAL A 365 12.42 -33.22 -58.42
CA VAL A 365 13.25 -32.91 -59.62
C VAL A 365 14.54 -32.19 -59.19
N LYS A 366 15.61 -32.58 -59.86
CA LYS A 366 17.04 -32.44 -59.76
C LYS A 366 17.63 -31.02 -59.72
N LYS A 367 18.77 -30.99 -58.97
CA LYS A 367 20.10 -30.35 -59.20
C LYS A 367 20.27 -29.35 -60.38
N THR A 368 20.96 -28.23 -60.10
CA THR A 368 22.29 -27.85 -60.67
C THR A 368 22.87 -26.63 -59.93
N THR A 369 24.00 -26.80 -59.36
CA THR A 369 25.41 -26.33 -59.43
C THR A 369 25.70 -24.83 -59.54
N SER A 370 26.57 -24.41 -58.58
CA SER A 370 27.73 -23.52 -58.68
C SER A 370 27.48 -22.02 -58.92
N THR A 371 28.13 -21.07 -58.25
CA THR A 371 29.56 -20.82 -58.16
C THR A 371 29.84 -19.73 -57.10
N LYS A 372 31.03 -19.84 -56.50
CA LYS A 372 31.74 -18.85 -55.68
C LYS A 372 31.97 -17.52 -56.39
N THR A 373 31.98 -16.39 -55.70
CA THR A 373 33.16 -15.47 -55.67
C THR A 373 32.98 -14.30 -54.69
N THR A 374 33.90 -14.17 -53.79
CA THR A 374 34.82 -13.10 -53.33
C THR A 374 34.28 -11.73 -52.94
N ARG A 375 34.44 -11.43 -51.68
CA ARG A 375 35.28 -10.43 -50.96
C ARG A 375 35.61 -9.10 -51.66
N ALA A 376 35.12 -7.97 -51.12
CA ALA A 376 35.92 -6.74 -51.07
C ALA A 376 35.50 -5.84 -49.89
N LYS A 377 36.53 -5.50 -49.07
CA LYS A 377 36.57 -4.43 -48.08
C LYS A 377 36.51 -3.08 -48.75
N LYS A 378 35.96 -2.06 -48.06
CA LYS A 378 36.56 -0.71 -47.97
C LYS A 378 35.86 0.15 -46.88
N GLU A 379 36.67 0.61 -45.96
CA GLU A 379 36.55 1.80 -45.13
C GLU A 379 36.93 3.08 -45.90
N PRO A 380 37.07 4.26 -45.21
CA PRO A 380 36.10 5.16 -44.57
C PRO A 380 36.22 6.63 -45.05
N ALA A 381 35.42 7.53 -44.41
CA ALA A 381 35.57 9.00 -44.22
C ALA A 381 35.38 9.93 -45.42
N PRO A 382 35.19 11.29 -45.27
CA PRO A 382 35.43 12.14 -44.11
C PRO A 382 34.39 13.27 -43.83
N SER A 383 34.64 13.90 -42.66
CA SER A 383 34.16 15.17 -42.14
C SER A 383 33.96 16.36 -43.07
N LYS A 384 32.97 17.22 -42.77
CA LYS A 384 33.08 18.68 -43.05
C LYS A 384 32.55 19.51 -41.85
N LYS A 385 33.46 20.37 -41.38
CA LYS A 385 33.25 21.53 -40.51
C LYS A 385 32.64 22.70 -41.32
N SER A 386 31.92 23.54 -40.65
CA SER A 386 31.89 25.02 -40.71
C SER A 386 30.46 25.50 -40.38
N ALA A 387 30.17 26.63 -39.79
CA ALA A 387 30.90 27.78 -39.33
C ALA A 387 30.05 28.60 -38.35
N VAL A 388 30.75 29.26 -37.47
CA VAL A 388 30.32 30.28 -36.54
C VAL A 388 29.67 31.46 -37.25
N LYS A 389 28.56 32.02 -36.70
CA LYS A 389 28.25 33.44 -36.86
C LYS A 389 27.84 34.04 -35.50
N LYS A 390 28.74 34.89 -35.00
CA LYS A 390 28.50 35.94 -34.01
C LYS A 390 27.58 36.98 -34.62
N ALA A 391 26.66 37.54 -33.86
CA ALA A 391 26.17 38.88 -34.01
C ALA A 391 25.95 39.52 -32.66
N THR A 392 26.55 40.63 -32.50
CA THR A 392 26.77 41.52 -31.36
C THR A 392 25.57 42.46 -31.11
N THR A 393 25.33 42.75 -29.83
CA THR A 393 25.05 44.02 -29.17
C THR A 393 23.87 44.92 -29.65
N LYS A 394 22.98 45.26 -28.72
CA LYS A 394 22.82 46.69 -28.32
C LYS A 394 22.01 46.82 -27.00
N THR A 395 22.69 47.35 -26.03
CA THR A 395 22.26 48.04 -24.81
C THR A 395 21.26 49.16 -25.10
N LYS A 396 20.19 49.27 -24.31
CA LYS A 396 19.60 50.58 -24.00
C LYS A 396 19.04 50.57 -22.57
N THR A 397 19.75 51.26 -21.73
CA THR A 397 19.34 51.88 -20.47
C THR A 397 18.21 52.87 -20.69
N LYS A 398 17.17 52.85 -19.84
CA LYS A 398 16.48 54.06 -19.42
C LYS A 398 15.94 53.90 -18.01
N LYS A 399 16.27 54.85 -17.19
CA LYS A 399 15.92 55.20 -15.83
C LYS A 399 14.48 55.73 -15.71
N GLU A 400 14.03 55.73 -14.42
CA GLU A 400 13.05 56.64 -13.77
C GLU A 400 11.56 56.33 -14.06
N ALA A 401 10.75 56.11 -13.10
CA ALA A 401 10.40 56.81 -11.87
C ALA A 401 9.92 55.84 -10.77
#